data_db997a1bece390e888d2a98a76afab7b
#
_entry.id   db997a1bece390e888d2a98a76afab7b
#
_cell.length_a   1.000
_cell.length_b   1.000
_cell.length_c   1.000
_cell.angle_alpha   90.00
_cell.angle_beta   90.00
_cell.angle_gamma   90.00
#
_symmetry.space_group_name_H-M   'P 1'
#
loop_
_entity.id
_entity.type
_entity.pdbx_description
1 polymer ?
#
loop_
_entity_poly.entity_id
_entity_poly.type
_entity_poly.pdbx_seq_one_letter_code
_entity_poly.pdbx_strand_id
1 'polypeptide(L)'
;MSRYLITGGLGFIGAALGKSLAAAGHQVRIIDNLSGGHRDCATPDGELLVGDVADSQLVREAMAGVDGCFHLATSSELATQQDDDIGCNNLPGMINVLSSARDAGTRQPVPVVYASSSITYGDNAHTSLHEDLAARPLTSAAADKAAIEMRASVAALAHGIPTTGLRLFSVYGPAPHPQAHSSGVVASFLDSILAGRGITIFGDGHQTRDFVYLADAVKFFITAMAMPPAQPSIYNVCTGRQTSIRQLADMLCSLCGKAVQITRAPARRGDIRTSVGNPEQAIRHLGLRAGTALADGLAQMLAQHPAGHAFA
;
A
#
# COMPACT_ATOMS: atom_id res chain seq x y z
N MET A 1 10.16 18.25 -15.44
CA MET A 1 10.89 17.67 -14.29
C MET A 1 10.24 18.21 -13.03
N SER A 2 9.69 17.35 -12.20
CA SER A 2 9.02 17.74 -10.95
C SER A 2 9.76 17.14 -9.77
N ARG A 3 9.56 17.72 -8.57
CA ARG A 3 10.08 17.19 -7.31
C ARG A 3 8.93 16.65 -6.48
N TYR A 4 9.03 15.40 -6.05
CA TYR A 4 8.00 14.75 -5.23
C TYR A 4 8.54 14.35 -3.86
N LEU A 5 7.73 14.55 -2.83
CA LEU A 5 7.94 14.00 -1.50
C LEU A 5 7.25 12.64 -1.40
N ILE A 6 7.97 11.63 -0.89
CA ILE A 6 7.39 10.32 -0.54
C ILE A 6 7.63 10.09 0.96
N THR A 7 6.59 10.07 1.76
CA THR A 7 6.70 9.60 3.15
C THR A 7 6.54 8.09 3.19
N GLY A 8 7.33 7.39 4.00
CA GLY A 8 7.42 5.92 3.95
C GLY A 8 8.06 5.43 2.64
N GLY A 9 8.97 6.25 2.08
CA GLY A 9 9.54 6.01 0.75
C GLY A 9 10.51 4.83 0.67
N LEU A 10 10.96 4.29 1.79
CA LEU A 10 11.83 3.10 1.85
C LEU A 10 11.06 1.81 2.12
N GLY A 11 9.74 1.91 2.35
CA GLY A 11 8.84 0.78 2.48
C GLY A 11 8.57 0.09 1.14
N PHE A 12 7.77 -0.99 1.20
CA PHE A 12 7.47 -1.86 0.04
C PHE A 12 6.97 -1.11 -1.19
N ILE A 13 5.91 -0.31 -1.05
CA ILE A 13 5.32 0.46 -2.17
C ILE A 13 6.16 1.72 -2.44
N GLY A 14 6.60 2.40 -1.38
CA GLY A 14 7.35 3.66 -1.50
C GLY A 14 8.63 3.55 -2.29
N ALA A 15 9.41 2.48 -2.06
CA ALA A 15 10.65 2.24 -2.80
C ALA A 15 10.41 1.98 -4.30
N ALA A 16 9.36 1.21 -4.64
CA ALA A 16 8.99 0.97 -6.03
C ALA A 16 8.50 2.25 -6.73
N LEU A 17 7.70 3.06 -6.02
CA LEU A 17 7.24 4.36 -6.50
C LEU A 17 8.42 5.32 -6.72
N GLY A 18 9.34 5.43 -5.75
CA GLY A 18 10.52 6.29 -5.85
C GLY A 18 11.40 5.93 -7.05
N LYS A 19 11.67 4.62 -7.24
CA LYS A 19 12.41 4.13 -8.41
C LYS A 19 11.71 4.48 -9.73
N SER A 20 10.39 4.33 -9.79
CA SER A 20 9.61 4.64 -10.99
C SER A 20 9.63 6.14 -11.32
N LEU A 21 9.50 7.01 -10.32
CA LEU A 21 9.57 8.45 -10.49
C LEU A 21 10.97 8.92 -10.91
N ALA A 22 12.02 8.40 -10.30
CA ALA A 22 13.40 8.70 -10.66
C ALA A 22 13.72 8.25 -12.10
N ALA A 23 13.28 7.06 -12.50
CA ALA A 23 13.41 6.57 -13.87
C ALA A 23 12.68 7.43 -14.90
N ALA A 24 11.58 8.10 -14.49
CA ALA A 24 10.87 9.08 -15.31
C ALA A 24 11.50 10.49 -15.30
N GLY A 25 12.65 10.68 -14.64
CA GLY A 25 13.39 11.94 -14.60
C GLY A 25 12.88 12.94 -13.56
N HIS A 26 12.09 12.49 -12.57
CA HIS A 26 11.64 13.32 -11.45
C HIS A 26 12.64 13.29 -10.29
N GLN A 27 12.71 14.38 -9.52
CA GLN A 27 13.44 14.42 -8.25
C GLN A 27 12.57 13.79 -7.15
N VAL A 28 13.20 12.97 -6.31
CA VAL A 28 12.51 12.29 -5.21
C VAL A 28 13.16 12.69 -3.88
N ARG A 29 12.32 13.18 -2.96
CA ARG A 29 12.66 13.37 -1.56
C ARG A 29 11.88 12.37 -0.72
N ILE A 30 12.54 11.77 0.25
CA ILE A 30 11.96 10.70 1.08
C ILE A 30 12.01 11.10 2.55
N ILE A 31 10.92 10.89 3.29
CA ILE A 31 10.91 10.75 4.75
C ILE A 31 10.64 9.30 5.10
N ASP A 32 11.47 8.72 5.95
CA ASP A 32 11.27 7.37 6.47
C ASP A 32 11.92 7.23 7.86
N ASN A 33 11.25 6.60 8.81
CA ASN A 33 11.79 6.36 10.15
C ASN A 33 12.55 5.03 10.27
N LEU A 34 12.68 4.29 9.16
CA LEU A 34 13.36 3.00 9.04
C LEU A 34 12.75 1.87 9.88
N SER A 35 11.51 2.02 10.35
CA SER A 35 10.81 0.98 11.12
C SER A 35 10.47 -0.28 10.29
N GLY A 36 10.27 -0.12 8.99
CA GLY A 36 9.99 -1.21 8.04
C GLY A 36 10.72 -1.06 6.71
N GLY A 37 11.38 0.08 6.48
CA GLY A 37 12.16 0.38 5.30
C GLY A 37 13.66 0.09 5.48
N HIS A 38 14.39 -0.04 4.37
CA HIS A 38 15.85 -0.21 4.39
C HIS A 38 16.52 0.89 3.58
N ARG A 39 17.65 1.44 4.08
CA ARG A 39 18.36 2.58 3.44
C ARG A 39 18.75 2.30 1.98
N ASP A 40 19.12 1.06 1.66
CA ASP A 40 19.50 0.66 0.31
C ASP A 40 18.33 0.67 -0.69
N CYS A 41 17.10 0.89 -0.20
CA CYS A 41 15.92 1.10 -1.03
C CYS A 41 15.79 2.54 -1.55
N ALA A 42 16.61 3.48 -1.04
CA ALA A 42 16.62 4.86 -1.51
C ALA A 42 16.97 4.95 -3.00
N THR A 43 16.41 5.93 -3.68
CA THR A 43 16.83 6.23 -5.07
C THR A 43 18.24 6.81 -5.07
N PRO A 44 19.11 6.47 -6.04
CA PRO A 44 20.51 6.87 -6.03
C PRO A 44 20.75 8.38 -5.88
N ASP A 45 19.91 9.20 -6.52
CA ASP A 45 19.98 10.68 -6.47
C ASP A 45 18.86 11.28 -5.61
N GLY A 46 18.21 10.47 -4.77
CA GLY A 46 17.11 10.90 -3.91
C GLY A 46 17.62 11.53 -2.61
N GLU A 47 16.93 12.57 -2.15
CA GLU A 47 17.18 13.17 -0.85
C GLU A 47 16.44 12.36 0.23
N LEU A 48 17.17 11.82 1.20
CA LEU A 48 16.62 11.04 2.32
C LEU A 48 16.69 11.82 3.63
N LEU A 49 15.54 12.10 4.22
CA LEU A 49 15.38 12.62 5.57
C LEU A 49 14.93 11.47 6.48
N VAL A 50 15.77 11.10 7.43
CA VAL A 50 15.44 10.02 8.37
C VAL A 50 14.73 10.61 9.57
N GLY A 51 13.48 10.20 9.79
CA GLY A 51 12.67 10.64 10.92
C GLY A 51 11.20 10.26 10.75
N ASP A 52 10.42 10.58 11.77
CA ASP A 52 9.00 10.23 11.83
C ASP A 52 8.12 11.35 11.26
N VAL A 53 7.08 10.98 10.52
CA VAL A 53 6.08 11.94 10.01
C VAL A 53 5.24 12.60 11.11
N ALA A 54 5.30 12.11 12.34
CA ALA A 54 4.73 12.77 13.51
C ALA A 54 5.50 14.05 13.89
N ASP A 55 6.76 14.21 13.45
CA ASP A 55 7.52 15.44 13.60
C ASP A 55 7.07 16.48 12.56
N SER A 56 6.32 17.47 13.01
CA SER A 56 5.75 18.51 12.16
C SER A 56 6.83 19.42 11.54
N GLN A 57 7.96 19.62 12.18
CA GLN A 57 9.05 20.42 11.65
C GLN A 57 9.73 19.69 10.49
N LEU A 58 10.06 18.42 10.68
CA LEU A 58 10.64 17.57 9.63
C LEU A 58 9.74 17.52 8.39
N VAL A 59 8.43 17.31 8.58
CA VAL A 59 7.47 17.28 7.46
C VAL A 59 7.39 18.61 6.74
N ARG A 60 7.43 19.74 7.45
CA ARG A 60 7.44 21.08 6.87
C ARG A 60 8.69 21.33 6.04
N GLU A 61 9.86 20.99 6.56
CA GLU A 61 11.13 21.10 5.84
C GLU A 61 11.13 20.22 4.58
N ALA A 62 10.65 18.99 4.69
CA ALA A 62 10.57 18.07 3.57
C ALA A 62 9.56 18.51 2.50
N MET A 63 8.48 19.20 2.88
CA MET A 63 7.44 19.67 1.96
C MET A 63 7.89 20.92 1.16
N ALA A 64 8.94 21.61 1.61
CA ALA A 64 9.39 22.83 0.96
C ALA A 64 9.87 22.59 -0.49
N GLY A 65 9.26 23.30 -1.44
CA GLY A 65 9.65 23.27 -2.85
C GLY A 65 9.34 21.97 -3.59
N VAL A 66 8.37 21.16 -3.11
CA VAL A 66 7.88 19.99 -3.84
C VAL A 66 6.62 20.33 -4.65
N ASP A 67 6.44 19.62 -5.76
CA ASP A 67 5.28 19.75 -6.66
C ASP A 67 4.12 18.81 -6.28
N GLY A 68 4.38 17.81 -5.43
CA GLY A 68 3.39 16.86 -4.95
C GLY A 68 3.93 15.96 -3.83
N CYS A 69 3.01 15.42 -3.02
CA CYS A 69 3.34 14.54 -1.91
C CYS A 69 2.60 13.20 -2.04
N PHE A 70 3.35 12.10 -1.96
CA PHE A 70 2.84 10.74 -1.79
C PHE A 70 2.97 10.35 -0.32
N HIS A 71 1.85 10.24 0.38
CA HIS A 71 1.86 9.85 1.79
C HIS A 71 1.60 8.35 1.95
N LEU A 72 2.70 7.59 2.13
CA LEU A 72 2.69 6.13 2.28
C LEU A 72 3.15 5.69 3.68
N ALA A 73 3.70 6.63 4.49
CA ALA A 73 4.11 6.32 5.85
C ALA A 73 2.92 5.80 6.65
N THR A 74 3.06 4.60 7.18
CA THR A 74 2.06 3.94 8.03
C THR A 74 2.74 2.89 8.89
N SER A 75 2.34 2.77 10.15
CA SER A 75 2.69 1.60 10.95
C SER A 75 1.95 0.38 10.41
N SER A 76 2.66 -0.74 10.24
CA SER A 76 2.06 -1.96 9.70
C SER A 76 1.17 -2.63 10.76
N GLU A 77 0.04 -3.22 10.31
CA GLU A 77 -0.84 -4.03 11.18
C GLU A 77 -0.12 -5.18 11.88
N LEU A 78 0.96 -5.70 11.27
CA LEU A 78 1.73 -6.81 11.85
C LEU A 78 2.49 -6.42 13.11
N ALA A 79 2.88 -5.15 13.25
CA ALA A 79 3.52 -4.64 14.47
C ALA A 79 2.52 -4.51 15.63
N THR A 80 1.24 -4.31 15.33
CA THR A 80 0.18 -4.10 16.33
C THR A 80 -0.54 -5.38 16.77
N GLN A 81 -0.28 -6.54 16.11
CA GLN A 81 -0.92 -7.81 16.46
C GLN A 81 -0.43 -8.43 17.79
N GLN A 82 0.64 -7.90 18.39
CA GLN A 82 1.20 -8.40 19.65
C GLN A 82 0.78 -7.62 20.89
N ASP A 83 0.21 -6.42 20.71
CA ASP A 83 -0.23 -5.59 21.83
C ASP A 83 -1.70 -5.21 21.66
N ASP A 84 -2.44 -5.22 22.78
CA ASP A 84 -3.79 -4.62 22.93
C ASP A 84 -3.77 -3.09 22.69
N ASP A 85 -2.84 -2.59 21.90
CA ASP A 85 -2.61 -1.17 21.68
C ASP A 85 -3.74 -0.60 20.81
N ILE A 86 -4.55 0.24 21.43
CA ILE A 86 -5.73 0.90 20.87
C ILE A 86 -5.30 1.98 19.84
N GLY A 87 -4.01 2.28 19.72
CA GLY A 87 -3.51 3.39 18.93
C GLY A 87 -2.49 3.02 17.85
N CYS A 88 -2.87 3.09 16.59
CA CYS A 88 -1.93 3.29 15.49
C CYS A 88 -1.68 4.80 15.32
N ASN A 89 -0.43 5.27 15.38
CA ASN A 89 -0.07 6.70 15.27
C ASN A 89 -0.02 7.20 13.80
N ASN A 90 -0.93 6.73 12.94
CA ASN A 90 -0.92 7.13 11.53
C ASN A 90 -1.57 8.50 11.27
N LEU A 91 -2.55 8.89 12.09
CA LEU A 91 -3.32 10.12 11.92
C LEU A 91 -2.49 11.40 12.15
N PRO A 92 -1.61 11.52 13.18
CA PRO A 92 -0.74 12.69 13.36
C PRO A 92 0.15 12.97 12.13
N GLY A 93 0.71 11.94 11.51
CA GLY A 93 1.51 12.07 10.28
C GLY A 93 0.71 12.69 9.13
N MET A 94 -0.51 12.21 8.91
CA MET A 94 -1.41 12.79 7.88
C MET A 94 -1.77 14.24 8.17
N ILE A 95 -2.03 14.60 9.44
CA ILE A 95 -2.32 15.99 9.82
C ILE A 95 -1.13 16.90 9.49
N ASN A 96 0.10 16.47 9.82
CA ASN A 96 1.31 17.21 9.52
C ASN A 96 1.52 17.38 8.00
N VAL A 97 1.31 16.32 7.22
CA VAL A 97 1.38 16.35 5.76
C VAL A 97 0.38 17.36 5.18
N LEU A 98 -0.89 17.28 5.58
CA LEU A 98 -1.92 18.21 5.07
C LEU A 98 -1.64 19.67 5.47
N SER A 99 -1.23 19.91 6.72
CA SER A 99 -0.87 21.26 7.19
C SER A 99 0.31 21.82 6.39
N SER A 100 1.36 21.03 6.20
CA SER A 100 2.53 21.43 5.43
C SER A 100 2.22 21.61 3.94
N ALA A 101 1.36 20.78 3.35
CA ALA A 101 0.94 20.88 1.95
C ALA A 101 0.14 22.18 1.68
N ARG A 102 -0.68 22.63 2.66
CA ARG A 102 -1.38 23.91 2.59
C ARG A 102 -0.38 25.07 2.57
N ASP A 103 0.63 25.03 3.45
CA ASP A 103 1.51 26.16 3.73
C ASP A 103 2.71 26.24 2.76
N ALA A 104 3.12 25.13 2.14
CA ALA A 104 4.28 25.07 1.26
C ALA A 104 4.03 25.56 -0.16
N GLY A 105 2.79 25.55 -0.62
CA GLY A 105 2.42 26.01 -1.95
C GLY A 105 2.47 27.53 -2.07
N THR A 106 3.20 28.06 -3.07
CA THR A 106 3.35 29.52 -3.27
C THR A 106 2.12 30.16 -3.91
N ARG A 107 1.33 29.41 -4.67
CA ARG A 107 0.10 29.88 -5.35
C ARG A 107 -1.10 28.97 -5.07
N GLN A 108 -0.87 27.69 -4.94
CA GLN A 108 -1.87 26.68 -4.65
C GLN A 108 -1.28 25.64 -3.70
N PRO A 109 -2.07 25.01 -2.82
CA PRO A 109 -1.62 23.94 -1.97
C PRO A 109 -0.97 22.79 -2.76
N VAL A 110 -0.01 22.11 -2.16
CA VAL A 110 0.65 20.93 -2.76
C VAL A 110 -0.35 19.77 -2.81
N PRO A 111 -0.56 19.13 -3.98
CA PRO A 111 -1.44 17.96 -4.07
C PRO A 111 -0.88 16.77 -3.26
N VAL A 112 -1.80 16.03 -2.64
CA VAL A 112 -1.47 14.88 -1.79
C VAL A 112 -2.19 13.64 -2.29
N VAL A 113 -1.42 12.60 -2.68
CA VAL A 113 -1.93 11.25 -2.93
C VAL A 113 -1.55 10.37 -1.75
N TYR A 114 -2.50 9.71 -1.10
CA TYR A 114 -2.24 8.94 0.11
C TYR A 114 -2.71 7.50 0.03
N ALA A 115 -1.99 6.62 0.73
CA ALA A 115 -2.36 5.21 0.84
C ALA A 115 -3.45 5.03 1.90
N SER A 116 -4.66 4.69 1.44
CA SER A 116 -5.70 4.07 2.25
C SER A 116 -5.68 2.55 2.05
N SER A 117 -6.67 1.85 2.55
CA SER A 117 -6.72 0.39 2.50
C SER A 117 -8.15 -0.13 2.38
N SER A 118 -8.31 -1.28 1.74
CA SER A 118 -9.58 -2.02 1.69
C SER A 118 -10.08 -2.48 3.07
N ILE A 119 -9.21 -2.48 4.09
CA ILE A 119 -9.61 -2.81 5.47
C ILE A 119 -10.63 -1.84 6.05
N THR A 120 -10.74 -0.62 5.50
CA THR A 120 -11.77 0.36 5.89
C THR A 120 -13.18 -0.16 5.68
N TYR A 121 -13.39 -1.04 4.70
CA TYR A 121 -14.69 -1.66 4.44
C TYR A 121 -15.14 -2.66 5.52
N GLY A 122 -14.18 -3.22 6.30
CA GLY A 122 -14.44 -4.26 7.28
C GLY A 122 -15.00 -5.54 6.65
N ASP A 123 -15.68 -6.34 7.45
CA ASP A 123 -16.39 -7.54 6.97
C ASP A 123 -17.76 -7.11 6.41
N ASN A 124 -17.77 -6.89 5.11
CA ASN A 124 -18.94 -6.39 4.39
C ASN A 124 -19.62 -7.53 3.63
N ALA A 125 -20.95 -7.58 3.68
CA ALA A 125 -21.73 -8.60 2.97
C ALA A 125 -21.71 -8.43 1.44
N HIS A 126 -21.26 -7.28 0.93
CA HIS A 126 -21.14 -7.06 -0.50
C HIS A 126 -19.97 -7.85 -1.09
N THR A 127 -20.21 -8.54 -2.20
CA THR A 127 -19.19 -9.33 -2.91
C THR A 127 -18.28 -8.48 -3.80
N SER A 128 -18.65 -7.22 -4.03
CA SER A 128 -17.87 -6.24 -4.81
C SER A 128 -17.93 -4.91 -4.06
N LEU A 129 -16.80 -4.51 -3.46
CA LEU A 129 -16.71 -3.33 -2.60
C LEU A 129 -16.47 -2.09 -3.46
N HIS A 130 -17.40 -1.14 -3.42
CA HIS A 130 -17.29 0.15 -4.13
C HIS A 130 -17.09 1.31 -3.15
N GLU A 131 -16.57 2.43 -3.64
CA GLU A 131 -16.07 3.53 -2.80
C GLU A 131 -17.17 4.24 -1.99
N ASP A 132 -18.41 4.20 -2.45
CA ASP A 132 -19.58 4.80 -1.75
C ASP A 132 -20.04 3.99 -0.54
N LEU A 133 -19.51 2.79 -0.32
CA LEU A 133 -19.83 2.01 0.86
C LEU A 133 -19.26 2.68 2.11
N ALA A 134 -20.10 2.75 3.15
CA ALA A 134 -19.69 3.27 4.44
C ALA A 134 -18.53 2.44 5.03
N ALA A 135 -17.55 3.12 5.61
CA ALA A 135 -16.46 2.47 6.35
C ALA A 135 -17.02 1.72 7.57
N ARG A 136 -16.54 0.50 7.79
CA ARG A 136 -16.89 -0.38 8.92
C ARG A 136 -15.64 -0.99 9.52
N PRO A 137 -14.72 -0.19 10.08
CA PRO A 137 -13.43 -0.66 10.56
C PRO A 137 -13.59 -1.70 11.67
N LEU A 138 -12.81 -2.78 11.60
CA LEU A 138 -12.78 -3.85 12.61
C LEU A 138 -11.47 -3.84 13.41
N THR A 139 -10.50 -3.02 13.03
CA THR A 139 -9.19 -2.91 13.69
C THR A 139 -8.83 -1.43 13.88
N SER A 140 -7.91 -1.14 14.80
CA SER A 140 -7.40 0.23 15.02
C SER A 140 -6.77 0.80 13.75
N ALA A 141 -6.01 0.00 13.00
CA ALA A 141 -5.43 0.40 11.73
C ALA A 141 -6.50 0.75 10.68
N ALA A 142 -7.61 0.01 10.62
CA ALA A 142 -8.73 0.32 9.74
C ALA A 142 -9.44 1.63 10.14
N ALA A 143 -9.59 1.87 11.46
CA ALA A 143 -10.16 3.11 11.99
C ALA A 143 -9.27 4.32 11.66
N ASP A 144 -7.95 4.19 11.81
CA ASP A 144 -6.99 5.23 11.42
C ASP A 144 -7.08 5.56 9.92
N LYS A 145 -7.16 4.54 9.05
CA LYS A 145 -7.31 4.77 7.60
C LYS A 145 -8.62 5.50 7.27
N ALA A 146 -9.73 5.15 7.92
CA ALA A 146 -11.00 5.86 7.75
C ALA A 146 -10.91 7.31 8.26
N ALA A 147 -10.23 7.55 9.38
CA ALA A 147 -9.99 8.90 9.91
C ALA A 147 -9.10 9.74 8.98
N ILE A 148 -8.08 9.13 8.38
CA ILE A 148 -7.22 9.78 7.36
C ILE A 148 -8.04 10.22 6.15
N GLU A 149 -8.94 9.35 5.63
CA GLU A 149 -9.82 9.70 4.51
C GLU A 149 -10.74 10.89 4.85
N MET A 150 -11.33 10.89 6.04
CA MET A 150 -12.15 12.02 6.50
C MET A 150 -11.34 13.31 6.64
N ARG A 151 -10.13 13.26 7.20
CA ARG A 151 -9.25 14.43 7.31
C ARG A 151 -8.82 14.97 5.95
N ALA A 152 -8.49 14.11 5.01
CA ALA A 152 -8.14 14.49 3.64
C ALA A 152 -9.31 15.17 2.94
N SER A 153 -10.53 14.63 3.10
CA SER A 153 -11.75 15.24 2.56
C SER A 153 -12.01 16.64 3.12
N VAL A 154 -11.90 16.82 4.44
CA VAL A 154 -12.04 18.16 5.06
C VAL A 154 -10.95 19.11 4.57
N ALA A 155 -9.69 18.65 4.46
CA ALA A 155 -8.59 19.49 3.98
C ALA A 155 -8.81 19.95 2.53
N ALA A 156 -9.34 19.09 1.68
CA ALA A 156 -9.70 19.48 0.31
C ALA A 156 -10.83 20.51 0.26
N LEU A 157 -11.91 20.28 1.01
CA LEU A 157 -13.09 21.14 0.99
C LEU A 157 -12.86 22.49 1.68
N ALA A 158 -12.18 22.50 2.83
CA ALA A 158 -12.00 23.71 3.63
C ALA A 158 -10.75 24.52 3.25
N HIS A 159 -9.71 23.88 2.70
CA HIS A 159 -8.42 24.50 2.43
C HIS A 159 -7.96 24.38 0.97
N GLY A 160 -8.76 23.77 0.10
CA GLY A 160 -8.46 23.61 -1.33
C GLY A 160 -7.24 22.74 -1.62
N ILE A 161 -6.85 21.83 -0.70
CA ILE A 161 -5.73 20.92 -0.93
C ILE A 161 -6.23 19.77 -1.82
N PRO A 162 -5.70 19.59 -3.05
CA PRO A 162 -6.11 18.47 -3.88
C PRO A 162 -5.69 17.16 -3.22
N THR A 163 -6.65 16.31 -2.85
CA THR A 163 -6.37 15.03 -2.16
C THR A 163 -6.96 13.85 -2.92
N THR A 164 -6.15 12.81 -3.11
CA THR A 164 -6.60 11.52 -3.67
C THR A 164 -6.21 10.40 -2.74
N GLY A 165 -7.20 9.67 -2.23
CA GLY A 165 -7.02 8.45 -1.46
C GLY A 165 -7.04 7.21 -2.36
N LEU A 166 -6.12 6.29 -2.13
CA LEU A 166 -6.06 5.01 -2.82
C LEU A 166 -6.31 3.88 -1.82
N ARG A 167 -7.50 3.28 -1.85
CA ARG A 167 -7.84 2.10 -1.06
C ARG A 167 -7.17 0.89 -1.69
N LEU A 168 -5.98 0.55 -1.18
CA LEU A 168 -5.20 -0.58 -1.66
C LEU A 168 -5.85 -1.89 -1.21
N PHE A 169 -6.06 -2.80 -2.15
CA PHE A 169 -6.36 -4.19 -1.85
C PHE A 169 -5.05 -4.95 -1.60
N SER A 170 -5.03 -6.26 -1.66
CA SER A 170 -3.86 -7.05 -1.27
C SER A 170 -2.68 -6.88 -2.26
N VAL A 171 -1.90 -5.81 -2.07
CA VAL A 171 -0.73 -5.55 -2.92
C VAL A 171 0.35 -6.58 -2.65
N TYR A 172 0.90 -7.16 -3.71
CA TYR A 172 1.99 -8.13 -3.68
C TYR A 172 3.02 -7.86 -4.78
N GLY A 173 4.23 -8.36 -4.60
CA GLY A 173 5.30 -8.19 -5.58
C GLY A 173 6.67 -8.48 -4.97
N PRO A 174 7.75 -8.29 -5.73
CA PRO A 174 9.10 -8.50 -5.24
C PRO A 174 9.44 -7.54 -4.12
N ALA A 175 10.12 -8.03 -3.08
CA ALA A 175 10.62 -7.19 -2.00
C ALA A 175 11.66 -6.19 -2.54
N PRO A 176 11.63 -4.93 -2.09
CA PRO A 176 12.59 -3.92 -2.56
C PRO A 176 14.03 -4.20 -2.08
N HIS A 177 14.16 -4.97 -1.00
CA HIS A 177 15.44 -5.41 -0.43
C HIS A 177 15.24 -6.76 0.27
N PRO A 178 16.24 -7.68 0.28
CA PRO A 178 16.11 -9.00 0.90
C PRO A 178 15.78 -8.97 2.41
N GLN A 179 16.18 -7.91 3.11
CA GLN A 179 15.88 -7.72 4.54
C GLN A 179 14.63 -6.86 4.78
N ALA A 180 14.08 -6.22 3.73
CA ALA A 180 12.81 -5.53 3.85
C ALA A 180 11.71 -6.58 3.87
N HIS A 181 11.01 -6.66 4.97
CA HIS A 181 9.88 -7.58 5.08
C HIS A 181 8.80 -7.16 4.09
N SER A 182 8.66 -7.91 3.00
CA SER A 182 7.43 -7.87 2.24
C SER A 182 6.36 -8.49 3.15
N SER A 183 5.62 -7.61 3.80
CA SER A 183 4.53 -8.04 4.67
C SER A 183 3.38 -8.53 3.80
N GLY A 184 2.93 -9.75 4.01
CA GLY A 184 1.74 -10.26 3.34
C GLY A 184 1.78 -11.78 3.14
N VAL A 185 0.62 -12.34 2.92
CA VAL A 185 0.44 -13.79 2.80
C VAL A 185 1.21 -14.38 1.61
N VAL A 186 1.33 -13.64 0.50
CA VAL A 186 2.04 -14.11 -0.71
C VAL A 186 3.51 -14.32 -0.42
N ALA A 187 4.19 -13.33 0.18
CA ALA A 187 5.61 -13.43 0.52
C ALA A 187 5.86 -14.50 1.57
N SER A 188 5.06 -14.52 2.64
CA SER A 188 5.18 -15.51 3.71
C SER A 188 5.05 -16.95 3.19
N PHE A 189 4.10 -17.19 2.28
CA PHE A 189 3.92 -18.50 1.67
C PHE A 189 5.09 -18.85 0.74
N LEU A 190 5.50 -17.91 -0.13
CA LEU A 190 6.61 -18.11 -1.06
C LEU A 190 7.90 -18.47 -0.31
N ASP A 191 8.26 -17.67 0.71
CA ASP A 191 9.46 -17.91 1.53
C ASP A 191 9.42 -19.28 2.21
N SER A 192 8.26 -19.68 2.74
CA SER A 192 8.08 -20.97 3.39
C SER A 192 8.22 -22.13 2.41
N ILE A 193 7.59 -22.03 1.23
CA ILE A 193 7.66 -23.05 0.17
C ILE A 193 9.08 -23.18 -0.37
N LEU A 194 9.76 -22.08 -0.66
CA LEU A 194 11.13 -22.10 -1.16
C LEU A 194 12.10 -22.73 -0.15
N ALA A 195 11.90 -22.46 1.13
CA ALA A 195 12.66 -23.05 2.22
C ALA A 195 12.26 -24.51 2.56
N GLY A 196 11.30 -25.09 1.85
CA GLY A 196 10.79 -26.45 2.13
C GLY A 196 10.03 -26.57 3.45
N ARG A 197 9.61 -25.45 4.03
CA ARG A 197 8.79 -25.43 5.26
C ARG A 197 7.31 -25.53 4.91
N GLY A 198 6.52 -26.08 5.81
CA GLY A 198 5.06 -26.06 5.71
C GLY A 198 4.51 -24.64 5.79
N ILE A 199 3.31 -24.44 5.27
CA ILE A 199 2.56 -23.20 5.39
C ILE A 199 1.36 -23.39 6.32
N THR A 200 1.03 -22.34 7.07
CA THR A 200 -0.13 -22.32 7.96
C THR A 200 -1.19 -21.39 7.42
N ILE A 201 -2.38 -21.91 7.18
CA ILE A 201 -3.57 -21.14 6.82
C ILE A 201 -4.39 -20.90 8.08
N PHE A 202 -4.62 -19.63 8.42
CA PHE A 202 -5.52 -19.26 9.50
C PHE A 202 -6.96 -19.32 9.00
N GLY A 203 -7.84 -20.03 9.73
CA GLY A 203 -9.21 -20.30 9.30
C GLY A 203 -9.30 -21.52 8.34
N ASP A 204 -10.36 -21.54 7.56
CA ASP A 204 -10.68 -22.64 6.62
C ASP A 204 -9.98 -22.51 5.25
N GLY A 205 -9.34 -21.36 4.97
CA GLY A 205 -8.67 -21.08 3.70
C GLY A 205 -9.60 -20.62 2.58
N HIS A 206 -10.90 -20.50 2.84
CA HIS A 206 -11.88 -20.01 1.85
C HIS A 206 -12.07 -18.49 1.92
N GLN A 207 -11.41 -17.78 2.86
CA GLN A 207 -11.39 -16.32 2.83
C GLN A 207 -10.71 -15.85 1.54
N THR A 208 -11.33 -14.85 0.90
CA THR A 208 -10.89 -14.37 -0.41
C THR A 208 -10.29 -12.98 -0.34
N ARG A 209 -9.31 -12.75 -1.22
CA ARG A 209 -8.64 -11.45 -1.38
C ARG A 209 -8.57 -11.10 -2.86
N ASP A 210 -8.47 -9.81 -3.12
CA ASP A 210 -8.16 -9.23 -4.43
C ASP A 210 -6.69 -8.86 -4.43
N PHE A 211 -5.87 -9.62 -5.19
CA PHE A 211 -4.43 -9.46 -5.22
C PHE A 211 -4.02 -8.50 -6.34
N VAL A 212 -3.32 -7.44 -5.97
CA VAL A 212 -2.85 -6.39 -6.87
C VAL A 212 -1.34 -6.43 -7.00
N TYR A 213 -0.84 -6.52 -8.23
CA TYR A 213 0.61 -6.52 -8.44
C TYR A 213 1.20 -5.13 -8.16
N LEU A 214 2.37 -5.09 -7.52
CA LEU A 214 3.03 -3.86 -7.07
C LEU A 214 3.19 -2.81 -8.18
N ALA A 215 3.60 -3.22 -9.38
CA ALA A 215 3.76 -2.29 -10.49
C ALA A 215 2.42 -1.65 -10.93
N ASP A 216 1.30 -2.38 -10.83
CA ASP A 216 -0.01 -1.80 -11.10
C ASP A 216 -0.38 -0.78 -10.01
N ALA A 217 -0.17 -1.11 -8.72
CA ALA A 217 -0.42 -0.15 -7.64
C ALA A 217 0.40 1.14 -7.81
N VAL A 218 1.68 1.04 -8.19
CA VAL A 218 2.54 2.22 -8.47
C VAL A 218 1.97 3.08 -9.59
N LYS A 219 1.43 2.49 -10.66
CA LYS A 219 0.77 3.25 -11.74
C LYS A 219 -0.40 4.07 -11.23
N PHE A 220 -1.20 3.54 -10.28
CA PHE A 220 -2.30 4.30 -9.68
C PHE A 220 -1.80 5.54 -8.94
N PHE A 221 -0.73 5.43 -8.14
CA PHE A 221 -0.15 6.59 -7.46
C PHE A 221 0.32 7.66 -8.44
N ILE A 222 1.07 7.27 -9.47
CA ILE A 222 1.60 8.19 -10.47
C ILE A 222 0.46 8.88 -11.24
N THR A 223 -0.55 8.12 -11.69
CA THR A 223 -1.67 8.69 -12.44
C THR A 223 -2.54 9.60 -11.57
N ALA A 224 -2.81 9.22 -10.32
CA ALA A 224 -3.57 10.06 -9.39
C ALA A 224 -2.85 11.39 -9.13
N MET A 225 -1.52 11.40 -9.05
CA MET A 225 -0.73 12.64 -8.90
C MET A 225 -0.73 13.50 -10.17
N ALA A 226 -0.73 12.88 -11.34
CA ALA A 226 -0.79 13.59 -12.62
C ALA A 226 -2.17 14.20 -12.90
N MET A 227 -3.21 13.76 -12.20
CA MET A 227 -4.61 14.18 -12.36
C MET A 227 -5.19 14.65 -11.01
N PRO A 228 -4.64 15.72 -10.39
CA PRO A 228 -5.13 16.20 -9.11
C PRO A 228 -6.61 16.62 -9.22
N PRO A 229 -7.49 16.10 -8.35
CA PRO A 229 -8.91 16.35 -8.49
C PRO A 229 -9.31 17.72 -7.94
N ALA A 230 -10.39 18.29 -8.49
CA ALA A 230 -11.00 19.51 -7.97
C ALA A 230 -11.81 19.27 -6.67
N GLN A 231 -12.21 18.04 -6.41
CA GLN A 231 -12.93 17.59 -5.21
C GLN A 231 -12.20 16.40 -4.60
N PRO A 232 -12.29 16.17 -3.27
CA PRO A 232 -11.64 15.03 -2.64
C PRO A 232 -12.10 13.74 -3.30
N SER A 233 -11.16 12.89 -3.67
CA SER A 233 -11.45 11.66 -4.40
C SER A 233 -10.81 10.45 -3.72
N ILE A 234 -11.50 9.32 -3.78
CA ILE A 234 -11.02 8.03 -3.28
C ILE A 234 -11.23 7.00 -4.40
N TYR A 235 -10.25 6.14 -4.61
CA TYR A 235 -10.31 5.07 -5.62
C TYR A 235 -9.85 3.74 -5.06
N ASN A 236 -10.56 2.67 -5.42
CA ASN A 236 -10.12 1.31 -5.18
C ASN A 236 -8.96 0.95 -6.12
N VAL A 237 -7.87 0.48 -5.55
CA VAL A 237 -6.76 -0.13 -6.29
C VAL A 237 -6.95 -1.63 -6.20
N CYS A 238 -7.66 -2.19 -7.17
CA CYS A 238 -8.12 -3.58 -7.19
C CYS A 238 -8.19 -4.13 -8.61
N THR A 239 -8.25 -5.46 -8.73
CA THR A 239 -8.45 -6.17 -9.99
C THR A 239 -9.91 -6.51 -10.25
N GLY A 240 -10.75 -6.55 -9.22
CA GLY A 240 -12.11 -7.08 -9.24
C GLY A 240 -12.16 -8.62 -9.23
N ARG A 241 -11.05 -9.31 -9.00
CA ARG A 241 -10.95 -10.77 -9.04
C ARG A 241 -10.68 -11.33 -7.65
N GLN A 242 -11.49 -12.29 -7.26
CA GLN A 242 -11.31 -12.97 -5.99
C GLN A 242 -10.40 -14.18 -6.12
N THR A 243 -9.50 -14.36 -5.15
CA THR A 243 -8.70 -15.58 -4.99
C THR A 243 -8.74 -15.99 -3.53
N SER A 244 -9.06 -17.25 -3.22
CA SER A 244 -9.01 -17.74 -1.85
C SER A 244 -7.57 -17.96 -1.40
N ILE A 245 -7.33 -17.89 -0.09
CA ILE A 245 -6.00 -18.16 0.49
C ILE A 245 -5.56 -19.59 0.17
N ARG A 246 -6.50 -20.55 0.09
CA ARG A 246 -6.20 -21.92 -0.33
C ARG A 246 -5.76 -21.98 -1.80
N GLN A 247 -6.48 -21.33 -2.71
CA GLN A 247 -6.09 -21.25 -4.12
C GLN A 247 -4.71 -20.60 -4.30
N LEU A 248 -4.42 -19.52 -3.56
CA LEU A 248 -3.09 -18.90 -3.57
C LEU A 248 -1.99 -19.90 -3.18
N ALA A 249 -2.21 -20.68 -2.09
CA ALA A 249 -1.26 -21.67 -1.64
C ALA A 249 -1.00 -22.74 -2.71
N ASP A 250 -2.07 -23.27 -3.32
CA ASP A 250 -1.99 -24.28 -4.37
C ASP A 250 -1.25 -23.74 -5.62
N MET A 251 -1.52 -22.48 -6.02
CA MET A 251 -0.83 -21.82 -7.13
C MET A 251 0.67 -21.66 -6.86
N LEU A 252 1.06 -21.22 -5.65
CA LEU A 252 2.45 -21.05 -5.29
C LEU A 252 3.19 -22.39 -5.22
N CYS A 253 2.57 -23.44 -4.64
CA CYS A 253 3.15 -24.79 -4.66
C CYS A 253 3.39 -25.30 -6.08
N SER A 254 2.41 -25.13 -6.96
CA SER A 254 2.54 -25.52 -8.38
C SER A 254 3.64 -24.74 -9.08
N LEU A 255 3.70 -23.42 -8.89
CA LEU A 255 4.70 -22.54 -9.51
C LEU A 255 6.13 -22.88 -9.06
N CYS A 256 6.31 -23.21 -7.77
CA CYS A 256 7.61 -23.58 -7.23
C CYS A 256 7.98 -25.05 -7.49
N GLY A 257 7.09 -25.85 -8.08
CA GLY A 257 7.29 -27.31 -8.25
C GLY A 257 7.48 -28.05 -6.94
N LYS A 258 6.98 -27.53 -5.82
CA LYS A 258 7.17 -28.09 -4.46
C LYS A 258 5.82 -28.36 -3.79
N ALA A 259 5.67 -29.56 -3.26
CA ALA A 259 4.59 -29.89 -2.34
C ALA A 259 5.08 -29.66 -0.90
N VAL A 260 4.37 -28.82 -0.15
CA VAL A 260 4.65 -28.60 1.27
C VAL A 260 3.41 -28.94 2.09
N GLN A 261 3.62 -29.23 3.39
CA GLN A 261 2.52 -29.47 4.30
C GLN A 261 1.71 -28.18 4.49
N ILE A 262 0.38 -28.25 4.28
CA ILE A 262 -0.55 -27.17 4.57
C ILE A 262 -1.28 -27.50 5.87
N THR A 263 -1.02 -26.72 6.91
CA THR A 263 -1.68 -26.84 8.22
C THR A 263 -2.74 -25.76 8.37
N ARG A 264 -3.72 -25.98 9.24
CA ARG A 264 -4.75 -25.00 9.58
C ARG A 264 -4.60 -24.57 11.03
N ALA A 265 -4.77 -23.29 11.29
CA ALA A 265 -4.87 -22.70 12.62
C ALA A 265 -6.21 -21.98 12.78
N PRO A 266 -6.65 -21.68 14.00
CA PRO A 266 -7.86 -20.87 14.21
C PRO A 266 -7.84 -19.56 13.43
N ALA A 267 -8.99 -19.10 12.97
CA ALA A 267 -9.12 -17.80 12.30
C ALA A 267 -8.65 -16.67 13.24
N ARG A 268 -8.03 -15.66 12.68
CA ARG A 268 -7.61 -14.48 13.43
C ARG A 268 -8.81 -13.62 13.80
N ARG A 269 -8.76 -12.97 14.96
CA ARG A 269 -9.80 -12.01 15.33
C ARG A 269 -9.81 -10.84 14.34
N GLY A 270 -10.98 -10.45 13.86
CA GLY A 270 -11.12 -9.38 12.88
C GLY A 270 -10.75 -9.77 11.44
N ASP A 271 -10.54 -11.07 11.14
CA ASP A 271 -10.28 -11.50 9.76
C ASP A 271 -11.52 -11.29 8.88
N ILE A 272 -11.30 -10.66 7.73
CA ILE A 272 -12.32 -10.34 6.75
C ILE A 272 -12.55 -11.55 5.85
N ARG A 273 -13.81 -12.00 5.76
CA ARG A 273 -14.16 -13.18 4.94
C ARG A 273 -13.96 -12.93 3.45
N THR A 274 -14.41 -11.78 2.96
CA THR A 274 -14.31 -11.41 1.54
C THR A 274 -13.81 -9.98 1.39
N SER A 275 -12.72 -9.78 0.64
CA SER A 275 -12.19 -8.46 0.32
C SER A 275 -11.87 -8.41 -1.17
N VAL A 276 -12.85 -7.98 -1.97
CA VAL A 276 -12.78 -7.88 -3.44
C VAL A 276 -13.37 -6.54 -3.86
N GLY A 277 -12.59 -5.73 -4.59
CA GLY A 277 -12.97 -4.37 -4.96
C GLY A 277 -13.74 -4.29 -6.26
N ASN A 278 -14.49 -3.19 -6.43
CA ASN A 278 -15.03 -2.77 -7.71
C ASN A 278 -14.05 -1.77 -8.35
N PRO A 279 -13.48 -2.03 -9.54
CA PRO A 279 -12.53 -1.13 -10.19
C PRO A 279 -13.18 0.00 -11.01
N GLU A 280 -14.51 0.03 -11.15
CA GLU A 280 -15.23 0.87 -12.11
C GLU A 280 -14.97 2.36 -11.94
N GLN A 281 -14.87 2.86 -10.71
CA GLN A 281 -14.63 4.27 -10.44
C GLN A 281 -13.24 4.70 -10.91
N ALA A 282 -12.22 3.89 -10.65
CA ALA A 282 -10.86 4.14 -11.12
C ALA A 282 -10.75 4.06 -12.65
N ILE A 283 -11.42 3.08 -13.27
CA ILE A 283 -11.47 2.98 -14.75
C ILE A 283 -12.09 4.24 -15.35
N ARG A 284 -13.20 4.70 -14.79
CA ARG A 284 -13.95 5.84 -15.33
C ARG A 284 -13.20 7.16 -15.18
N HIS A 285 -12.56 7.39 -14.03
CA HIS A 285 -11.97 8.69 -13.71
C HIS A 285 -10.47 8.76 -13.97
N LEU A 286 -9.73 7.66 -13.78
CA LEU A 286 -8.28 7.61 -13.98
C LEU A 286 -7.88 6.89 -15.27
N GLY A 287 -8.83 6.22 -15.95
CA GLY A 287 -8.52 5.38 -17.11
C GLY A 287 -7.69 4.15 -16.76
N LEU A 288 -7.63 3.76 -15.48
CA LEU A 288 -6.75 2.71 -14.99
C LEU A 288 -7.51 1.49 -14.46
N ARG A 289 -6.92 0.33 -14.73
CA ARG A 289 -7.27 -0.95 -14.14
C ARG A 289 -5.99 -1.70 -13.72
N ALA A 290 -6.00 -2.33 -12.56
CA ALA A 290 -4.96 -3.29 -12.20
C ALA A 290 -5.13 -4.53 -13.10
N GLY A 291 -4.22 -4.72 -14.05
CA GLY A 291 -4.37 -5.67 -15.16
C GLY A 291 -3.51 -6.93 -15.04
N THR A 292 -2.45 -6.91 -14.22
CA THR A 292 -1.54 -8.04 -14.08
C THR A 292 -2.28 -9.26 -13.51
N ALA A 293 -2.29 -10.36 -14.26
CA ALA A 293 -2.88 -11.61 -13.77
C ALA A 293 -2.07 -12.15 -12.59
N LEU A 294 -2.75 -12.74 -11.59
CA LEU A 294 -2.08 -13.21 -10.37
C LEU A 294 -0.96 -14.21 -10.70
N ALA A 295 -1.19 -15.16 -11.60
CA ALA A 295 -0.19 -16.13 -12.01
C ALA A 295 1.07 -15.48 -12.60
N ASP A 296 0.91 -14.45 -13.45
CA ASP A 296 2.02 -13.75 -14.07
C ASP A 296 2.81 -12.93 -13.05
N GLY A 297 2.13 -12.26 -12.12
CA GLY A 297 2.76 -11.50 -11.05
C GLY A 297 3.52 -12.41 -10.07
N LEU A 298 2.98 -13.59 -9.74
CA LEU A 298 3.65 -14.58 -8.91
C LEU A 298 4.89 -15.14 -9.59
N ALA A 299 4.83 -15.42 -10.90
CA ALA A 299 5.98 -15.86 -11.69
C ALA A 299 7.09 -14.80 -11.72
N GLN A 300 6.74 -13.52 -11.92
CA GLN A 300 7.70 -12.42 -11.87
C GLN A 300 8.32 -12.26 -10.48
N MET A 301 7.52 -12.42 -9.42
CA MET A 301 8.02 -12.36 -8.04
C MET A 301 8.99 -13.50 -7.74
N LEU A 302 8.70 -14.73 -8.18
CA LEU A 302 9.59 -15.89 -8.04
C LEU A 302 10.92 -15.67 -8.79
N ALA A 303 10.86 -15.18 -10.03
CA ALA A 303 12.06 -14.92 -10.84
C ALA A 303 13.00 -13.87 -10.22
N GLN A 304 12.47 -12.94 -9.44
CA GLN A 304 13.25 -11.91 -8.74
C GLN A 304 13.64 -12.30 -7.31
N HIS A 305 13.15 -13.44 -6.83
CA HIS A 305 13.49 -13.91 -5.48
C HIS A 305 14.92 -14.45 -5.42
N PRO A 306 15.74 -14.12 -4.40
CA PRO A 306 17.14 -14.58 -4.32
C PRO A 306 17.31 -16.09 -4.44
N ALA A 307 16.36 -16.89 -3.92
CA ALA A 307 16.34 -18.34 -4.06
C ALA A 307 15.68 -18.83 -5.36
N GLY A 308 15.12 -17.94 -6.19
CA GLY A 308 14.37 -18.28 -7.41
C GLY A 308 15.30 -18.72 -8.57
N HIS A 309 16.54 -18.27 -8.57
CA HIS A 309 17.53 -18.65 -9.60
C HIS A 309 17.95 -20.13 -9.59
N ALA A 310 17.54 -20.91 -8.59
CA ALA A 310 17.80 -22.33 -8.52
C ALA A 310 16.78 -23.18 -9.31
N PHE A 311 15.77 -22.55 -9.95
CA PHE A 311 14.62 -23.22 -10.60
C PHE A 311 14.45 -22.82 -12.07
N ALA A 312 15.37 -22.05 -12.65
CA ALA A 312 15.38 -21.67 -14.07
C ALA A 312 16.18 -22.65 -14.93
#